data_3569fee69f564b0ff9b04d99f6f2bbb7
#
_entry.id   3569fee69f564b0ff9b04d99f6f2bbb7
#
_cell.length_a   1.000
_cell.length_b   1.000
_cell.length_c   1.000
_cell.angle_alpha   90.00
_cell.angle_beta   90.00
_cell.angle_gamma   90.00
#
_symmetry.space_group_name_H-M   'P 1'
#
loop_
_entity.id
_entity.type
_entity.pdbx_description
1 polymer ?
#
loop_
_entity_poly.entity_id
_entity_poly.type
_entity_poly.pdbx_seq_one_letter_code
_entity_poly.pdbx_strand_id
1 'polypeptide(L)'
;KASDKNEYSNIYIKRDNKPISFGINYNDLGQHDTSRHRLRYFLNTHNIFGLNESLDFSYQNKLQRQYKERDTKNFSFGVSIPFKYWTFSYNYDNSEYLRSIPALGRTYKATGKTENQTFAIRKMLHRNENHKIDIGAKITLKDSKNYIDDVRLVSNSRKLSVLTVDTTYTGRIFSGLLSANLGVSFGLKRFAANNDSEEW
;
A
#
# COMPACT_ATOMS: atom_id res chain seq x y z
N LYS A 1 33.64 -33.00 42.64
CA LYS A 1 32.70 -31.92 42.98
C LYS A 1 32.57 -31.07 41.74
N ALA A 2 31.54 -31.33 40.96
CA ALA A 2 31.17 -30.50 39.83
C ALA A 2 30.53 -29.22 40.41
N SER A 3 31.10 -28.09 40.09
CA SER A 3 30.50 -26.78 40.38
C SER A 3 29.46 -26.51 39.30
N ASP A 4 28.19 -26.66 39.65
CA ASP A 4 27.07 -26.15 38.84
C ASP A 4 27.16 -24.61 38.79
N LYS A 5 27.81 -24.08 37.77
CA LYS A 5 27.65 -22.67 37.40
C LYS A 5 26.40 -22.57 36.54
N ASN A 6 25.29 -22.29 37.18
CA ASN A 6 24.12 -21.77 36.49
C ASN A 6 24.47 -20.39 35.88
N GLU A 7 24.88 -20.38 34.62
CA GLU A 7 25.05 -19.15 33.86
C GLU A 7 23.65 -18.63 33.47
N TYR A 8 23.15 -17.72 34.25
CA TYR A 8 21.93 -17.00 33.91
C TYR A 8 22.29 -15.87 32.94
N SER A 9 21.74 -15.92 31.73
CA SER A 9 21.82 -14.82 30.78
C SER A 9 20.65 -13.83 31.03
N ASN A 10 20.98 -12.62 31.43
CA ASN A 10 20.01 -11.57 31.56
C ASN A 10 19.79 -10.91 30.18
N ILE A 11 18.57 -10.98 29.65
CA ILE A 11 18.19 -10.29 28.42
C ILE A 11 17.63 -8.93 28.81
N TYR A 12 18.35 -7.87 28.49
CA TYR A 12 17.87 -6.49 28.66
C TYR A 12 17.18 -6.04 27.37
N ILE A 13 15.86 -5.87 27.38
CA ILE A 13 15.10 -5.34 26.28
C ILE A 13 14.90 -3.84 26.52
N LYS A 14 15.64 -3.01 25.80
CA LYS A 14 15.40 -1.56 25.76
C LYS A 14 14.38 -1.28 24.66
N ARG A 15 13.18 -0.89 25.03
CA ARG A 15 12.15 -0.45 24.06
C ARG A 15 12.34 1.03 23.79
N ASP A 16 12.71 1.40 22.57
CA ASP A 16 12.68 2.79 22.11
C ASP A 16 11.24 3.10 21.64
N ASN A 17 10.49 3.77 22.47
CA ASN A 17 9.10 4.12 22.20
C ASN A 17 9.05 5.47 21.48
N LYS A 18 9.04 5.44 20.15
CA LYS A 18 8.57 6.56 19.35
C LYS A 18 7.22 6.15 18.73
N PRO A 19 6.11 6.29 19.49
CA PRO A 19 4.80 5.82 19.03
C PRO A 19 4.29 6.63 17.83
N ILE A 20 4.84 7.83 17.60
CA ILE A 20 4.45 8.74 16.54
C ILE A 20 5.70 9.19 15.79
N SER A 21 5.68 9.06 14.48
CA SER A 21 6.70 9.57 13.56
C SER A 21 6.00 10.43 12.50
N PHE A 22 6.42 11.67 12.38
CA PHE A 22 5.96 12.61 11.38
C PHE A 22 7.13 13.09 10.54
N GLY A 23 6.92 13.29 9.25
CA GLY A 23 7.94 13.83 8.38
C GLY A 23 7.38 14.49 7.13
N ILE A 24 8.26 15.28 6.51
CA ILE A 24 8.02 15.96 5.24
C ILE A 24 9.16 15.56 4.30
N ASN A 25 8.81 15.08 3.12
CA ASN A 25 9.76 14.73 2.07
C ASN A 25 9.49 15.56 0.83
N TYR A 26 10.53 16.19 0.31
CA TYR A 26 10.53 16.86 -0.98
C TYR A 26 11.39 16.08 -1.96
N ASN A 27 10.90 15.90 -3.18
CA ASN A 27 11.66 15.35 -4.28
C ASN A 27 11.25 15.97 -5.62
N ASP A 28 12.15 15.89 -6.60
CA ASP A 28 11.95 16.34 -7.98
C ASP A 28 11.85 15.18 -8.99
N LEU A 29 11.57 13.97 -8.50
CA LEU A 29 11.45 12.74 -9.27
C LEU A 29 10.10 12.59 -9.97
N GLY A 30 9.30 13.62 -10.01
CA GLY A 30 8.04 13.64 -10.72
C GLY A 30 8.21 13.65 -12.24
N GLN A 31 7.15 13.22 -12.94
CA GLN A 31 7.11 13.34 -14.40
C GLN A 31 6.87 14.79 -14.83
N HIS A 32 7.47 15.20 -15.94
CA HIS A 32 7.32 16.55 -16.49
C HIS A 32 5.84 16.87 -16.80
N ASP A 33 5.06 15.88 -17.20
CA ASP A 33 3.67 16.05 -17.63
C ASP A 33 2.66 16.21 -16.47
N THR A 34 2.99 15.74 -15.27
CA THR A 34 2.08 15.82 -14.13
C THR A 34 2.55 16.76 -13.04
N SER A 35 3.78 16.70 -12.62
CA SER A 35 4.50 17.65 -11.77
C SER A 35 5.89 17.11 -11.42
N ARG A 36 6.94 17.89 -11.69
CA ARG A 36 8.30 17.50 -11.35
C ARG A 36 8.54 17.56 -9.85
N HIS A 37 8.11 18.64 -9.20
CA HIS A 37 8.36 18.88 -7.78
C HIS A 37 7.19 18.38 -6.93
N ARG A 38 7.47 17.48 -5.99
CA ARG A 38 6.48 16.83 -5.12
C ARG A 38 6.84 17.04 -3.66
N LEU A 39 5.83 17.32 -2.88
CA LEU A 39 5.92 17.40 -1.42
C LEU A 39 5.02 16.32 -0.82
N ARG A 40 5.61 15.46 0.02
CA ARG A 40 4.91 14.39 0.72
C ARG A 40 4.98 14.63 2.21
N TYR A 41 3.84 14.61 2.86
CA TYR A 41 3.68 14.55 4.30
C TYR A 41 3.37 13.13 4.71
N PHE A 42 3.92 12.66 5.81
CA PHE A 42 3.59 11.35 6.33
C PHE A 42 3.53 11.37 7.85
N LEU A 43 2.65 10.53 8.38
CA LEU A 43 2.47 10.28 9.80
C LEU A 43 2.36 8.77 9.98
N ASN A 44 3.26 8.19 10.77
CA ASN A 44 3.21 6.78 11.13
C ASN A 44 3.07 6.69 12.65
N THR A 45 2.20 5.82 13.10
CA THR A 45 2.00 5.60 14.53
C THR A 45 2.04 4.11 14.85
N HIS A 46 2.52 3.77 16.01
CA HIS A 46 2.59 2.40 16.50
C HIS A 46 2.10 2.30 17.92
N ASN A 47 1.18 1.39 18.16
CA ASN A 47 0.68 1.03 19.51
C ASN A 47 0.18 2.23 20.34
N ILE A 48 -0.63 3.11 19.74
CA ILE A 48 -1.27 4.23 20.45
C ILE A 48 -2.42 3.72 21.33
N PHE A 49 -3.18 2.74 20.80
CA PHE A 49 -4.34 2.18 21.50
C PHE A 49 -4.01 0.94 22.35
N GLY A 50 -2.73 0.52 22.41
CA GLY A 50 -2.31 -0.64 23.18
C GLY A 50 -2.58 -2.00 22.50
N LEU A 51 -2.99 -2.01 21.23
CA LEU A 51 -3.30 -3.22 20.44
C LEU A 51 -2.11 -3.69 19.59
N ASN A 52 -0.93 -3.08 19.74
CA ASN A 52 0.22 -3.21 18.85
C ASN A 52 -0.10 -2.86 17.38
N GLU A 53 -1.10 -2.02 17.18
CA GLU A 53 -1.50 -1.56 15.87
C GLU A 53 -0.47 -0.62 15.26
N SER A 54 -0.46 -0.54 13.90
CA SER A 54 0.18 0.51 13.15
C SER A 54 -0.84 1.29 12.34
N LEU A 55 -0.70 2.60 12.32
CA LEU A 55 -1.46 3.50 11.45
C LEU A 55 -0.46 4.27 10.60
N ASP A 56 -0.68 4.25 9.30
CA ASP A 56 0.15 4.92 8.31
C ASP A 56 -0.72 5.89 7.53
N PHE A 57 -0.30 7.12 7.47
CA PHE A 57 -0.97 8.17 6.73
C PHE A 57 0.04 8.88 5.83
N SER A 58 -0.28 9.11 4.57
CA SER A 58 0.53 9.98 3.73
C SER A 58 -0.32 10.79 2.76
N TYR A 59 0.11 12.02 2.53
CA TYR A 59 -0.46 12.92 1.55
C TYR A 59 0.66 13.53 0.72
N GLN A 60 0.53 13.42 -0.59
CA GLN A 60 1.49 13.98 -1.54
C GLN A 60 0.77 14.89 -2.52
N ASN A 61 1.33 16.07 -2.73
CA ASN A 61 0.84 17.02 -3.72
C ASN A 61 2.01 17.64 -4.51
N LYS A 62 1.69 18.37 -5.55
CA LYS A 62 2.68 19.19 -6.24
C LYS A 62 3.04 20.44 -5.43
N LEU A 63 4.29 20.85 -5.50
CA LEU A 63 4.78 22.08 -4.87
C LEU A 63 4.66 23.32 -5.81
N GLN A 64 4.66 23.12 -7.11
CA GLN A 64 4.74 24.20 -8.10
C GLN A 64 3.36 24.72 -8.50
N ARG A 65 3.05 25.98 -8.19
CA ARG A 65 1.83 26.69 -8.61
C ARG A 65 1.82 27.12 -10.08
N GLN A 66 2.96 27.14 -10.75
CA GLN A 66 3.17 27.78 -12.04
C GLN A 66 2.41 27.14 -13.22
N TYR A 67 2.09 25.84 -13.11
CA TYR A 67 1.33 25.12 -14.13
C TYR A 67 -0.04 24.71 -13.58
N LYS A 68 -1.04 25.59 -13.75
CA LYS A 68 -2.43 25.32 -13.33
C LYS A 68 -3.05 24.09 -14.02
N GLU A 69 -2.49 23.69 -15.15
CA GLU A 69 -2.99 22.62 -16.02
C GLU A 69 -2.38 21.26 -15.72
N ARG A 70 -1.55 21.13 -14.66
CA ARG A 70 -0.89 19.88 -14.29
C ARG A 70 -0.95 19.72 -12.79
N ASP A 71 -1.43 18.59 -12.32
CA ASP A 71 -1.53 18.28 -10.90
C ASP A 71 -1.42 16.79 -10.65
N THR A 72 -0.91 16.42 -9.48
CA THR A 72 -0.95 15.06 -8.97
C THR A 72 -1.14 15.13 -7.47
N LYS A 73 -2.16 14.42 -6.98
CA LYS A 73 -2.44 14.29 -5.56
C LYS A 73 -2.54 12.81 -5.24
N ASN A 74 -1.85 12.40 -4.20
CA ASN A 74 -1.93 11.04 -3.68
C ASN A 74 -2.22 11.11 -2.19
N PHE A 75 -3.19 10.33 -1.77
CA PHE A 75 -3.56 10.14 -0.39
C PHE A 75 -3.51 8.66 -0.08
N SER A 76 -2.86 8.27 1.00
CA SER A 76 -2.83 6.89 1.47
C SER A 76 -3.10 6.84 2.96
N PHE A 77 -3.90 5.86 3.35
CA PHE A 77 -4.18 5.53 4.74
C PHE A 77 -4.08 4.02 4.91
N GLY A 78 -3.36 3.58 5.91
CA GLY A 78 -3.20 2.18 6.27
C GLY A 78 -3.44 1.96 7.76
N VAL A 79 -4.06 0.83 8.10
CA VAL A 79 -4.15 0.33 9.45
C VAL A 79 -3.82 -1.15 9.48
N SER A 80 -3.05 -1.58 10.46
CA SER A 80 -2.73 -2.98 10.69
C SER A 80 -2.82 -3.30 12.18
N ILE A 81 -3.57 -4.35 12.51
CA ILE A 81 -3.84 -4.77 13.88
C ILE A 81 -3.44 -6.24 14.03
N PRO A 82 -2.37 -6.55 14.75
CA PRO A 82 -2.02 -7.93 15.06
C PRO A 82 -2.88 -8.43 16.24
N PHE A 83 -3.38 -9.64 16.12
CA PHE A 83 -4.08 -10.34 17.19
C PHE A 83 -3.64 -11.79 17.26
N LYS A 84 -2.85 -12.15 18.27
CA LYS A 84 -2.22 -13.48 18.41
C LYS A 84 -1.38 -13.82 17.17
N TYR A 85 -1.82 -14.83 16.41
CA TYR A 85 -1.18 -15.29 15.16
C TYR A 85 -1.79 -14.66 13.90
N TRP A 86 -2.78 -13.79 14.04
CA TRP A 86 -3.47 -13.11 12.97
C TRP A 86 -3.01 -11.67 12.84
N THR A 87 -3.03 -11.15 11.63
CA THR A 87 -2.89 -9.72 11.35
C THR A 87 -4.01 -9.31 10.41
N PHE A 88 -4.77 -8.31 10.81
CA PHE A 88 -5.83 -7.69 10.01
C PHE A 88 -5.31 -6.36 9.52
N SER A 89 -5.49 -6.10 8.22
CA SER A 89 -5.01 -4.85 7.62
C SER A 89 -6.06 -4.28 6.68
N TYR A 90 -6.14 -2.96 6.67
CA TYR A 90 -6.92 -2.20 5.71
C TYR A 90 -6.04 -1.09 5.14
N ASN A 91 -6.05 -0.94 3.81
CA ASN A 91 -5.36 0.14 3.12
C ASN A 91 -6.33 0.83 2.17
N TYR A 92 -6.28 2.14 2.15
CA TYR A 92 -6.99 3.01 1.23
C TYR A 92 -5.99 3.91 0.53
N ASP A 93 -5.99 3.89 -0.81
CA ASP A 93 -5.16 4.75 -1.64
C ASP A 93 -6.06 5.50 -2.62
N ASN A 94 -5.92 6.82 -2.68
CA ASN A 94 -6.54 7.68 -3.66
C ASN A 94 -5.46 8.44 -4.43
N SER A 95 -5.48 8.33 -5.75
CA SER A 95 -4.57 9.01 -6.66
C SER A 95 -5.37 9.81 -7.68
N GLU A 96 -5.07 11.09 -7.78
CA GLU A 96 -5.68 12.00 -8.75
C GLU A 96 -4.59 12.64 -9.61
N TYR A 97 -4.84 12.75 -10.89
CA TYR A 97 -3.94 13.47 -11.79
C TYR A 97 -4.70 14.41 -12.73
N LEU A 98 -4.03 15.47 -13.10
CA LEU A 98 -4.40 16.39 -14.15
C LEU A 98 -3.19 16.62 -15.04
N ARG A 99 -3.36 16.42 -16.34
CA ARG A 99 -2.32 16.70 -17.35
C ARG A 99 -2.92 17.34 -18.59
N SER A 100 -2.14 18.16 -19.27
CA SER A 100 -2.47 18.76 -20.54
C SER A 100 -1.85 17.97 -21.67
N ILE A 101 -2.64 17.59 -22.67
CA ILE A 101 -2.20 16.81 -23.84
C ILE A 101 -2.33 17.75 -25.06
N PRO A 102 -1.22 18.22 -25.63
CA PRO A 102 -1.25 18.98 -26.89
C PRO A 102 -1.50 17.99 -28.06
N ALA A 103 -2.54 18.24 -28.84
CA ALA A 103 -2.84 17.49 -30.05
C ALA A 103 -3.61 18.37 -31.04
N LEU A 104 -3.24 18.28 -32.34
CA LEU A 104 -3.92 18.94 -33.47
C LEU A 104 -4.14 20.46 -33.26
N GLY A 105 -3.14 21.17 -32.71
CA GLY A 105 -3.20 22.61 -32.48
C GLY A 105 -4.09 23.05 -31.29
N ARG A 106 -4.64 22.10 -30.52
CA ARG A 106 -5.41 22.32 -29.30
C ARG A 106 -4.77 21.59 -28.11
N THR A 107 -5.07 22.05 -26.92
CA THR A 107 -4.66 21.40 -25.68
C THR A 107 -5.88 20.77 -25.01
N TYR A 108 -5.82 19.47 -24.82
CA TYR A 108 -6.86 18.68 -24.14
C TYR A 108 -6.49 18.49 -22.68
N LYS A 109 -7.47 18.59 -21.81
CA LYS A 109 -7.29 18.37 -20.37
C LYS A 109 -7.63 16.93 -20.03
N ALA A 110 -6.62 16.14 -19.66
CA ALA A 110 -6.82 14.78 -19.19
C ALA A 110 -6.78 14.72 -17.66
N THR A 111 -7.85 14.19 -17.07
CA THR A 111 -7.96 13.97 -15.62
C THR A 111 -8.21 12.50 -15.31
N GLY A 112 -7.74 12.04 -14.19
CA GLY A 112 -8.04 10.71 -13.71
C GLY A 112 -8.02 10.64 -12.20
N LYS A 113 -8.88 9.76 -11.69
CA LYS A 113 -8.98 9.42 -10.27
C LYS A 113 -8.99 7.91 -10.14
N THR A 114 -8.12 7.39 -9.26
CA THR A 114 -8.06 5.98 -8.94
C THR A 114 -8.16 5.82 -7.43
N GLU A 115 -9.12 5.03 -6.99
CA GLU A 115 -9.32 4.65 -5.59
C GLU A 115 -9.07 3.14 -5.45
N ASN A 116 -8.21 2.77 -4.52
CA ASN A 116 -7.94 1.39 -4.16
C ASN A 116 -8.29 1.17 -2.70
N GLN A 117 -9.03 0.12 -2.41
CA GLN A 117 -9.30 -0.35 -1.06
C GLN A 117 -8.84 -1.79 -0.95
N THR A 118 -8.00 -2.09 0.04
CA THR A 118 -7.48 -3.44 0.25
C THR A 118 -7.76 -3.87 1.68
N PHE A 119 -8.52 -4.94 1.82
CA PHE A 119 -8.74 -5.64 3.08
C PHE A 119 -7.89 -6.90 3.07
N ALA A 120 -7.07 -7.09 4.08
CA ALA A 120 -6.18 -8.25 4.16
C ALA A 120 -6.25 -8.91 5.53
N ILE A 121 -6.15 -10.23 5.52
CA ILE A 121 -5.98 -11.06 6.70
C ILE A 121 -4.78 -11.97 6.48
N ARG A 122 -3.90 -12.05 7.45
CA ARG A 122 -2.72 -12.91 7.44
C ARG A 122 -2.65 -13.73 8.70
N LYS A 123 -2.32 -15.00 8.58
CA LYS A 123 -2.13 -15.91 9.71
C LYS A 123 -0.72 -16.49 9.68
N MET A 124 -0.01 -16.38 10.78
CA MET A 124 1.21 -17.11 11.00
C MET A 124 0.88 -18.58 11.32
N LEU A 125 1.21 -19.48 10.38
CA LEU A 125 0.93 -20.92 10.53
C LEU A 125 1.97 -21.61 11.36
N HIS A 126 3.24 -21.27 11.13
CA HIS A 126 4.37 -21.89 11.80
C HIS A 126 5.50 -20.89 11.99
N ARG A 127 6.18 -20.97 13.14
CA ARG A 127 7.40 -20.24 13.43
C ARG A 127 8.28 -21.02 14.39
N ASN A 128 9.53 -21.19 14.02
CA ASN A 128 10.59 -21.68 14.91
C ASN A 128 11.84 -20.79 14.74
N GLU A 129 12.97 -21.21 15.26
CA GLU A 129 14.23 -20.43 15.19
C GLU A 129 14.72 -20.21 13.75
N ASN A 130 14.43 -21.16 12.84
CA ASN A 130 14.97 -21.18 11.48
C ASN A 130 13.93 -20.84 10.40
N HIS A 131 12.65 -21.05 10.66
CA HIS A 131 11.60 -20.96 9.65
C HIS A 131 10.37 -20.21 10.14
N LYS A 132 9.76 -19.46 9.25
CA LYS A 132 8.45 -18.81 9.43
C LYS A 132 7.60 -19.04 8.20
N ILE A 133 6.35 -19.46 8.39
CA ILE A 133 5.36 -19.67 7.33
C ILE A 133 4.12 -18.86 7.66
N ASP A 134 3.75 -17.97 6.76
CA ASP A 134 2.52 -17.18 6.83
C ASP A 134 1.61 -17.49 5.64
N ILE A 135 0.31 -17.53 5.86
CA ILE A 135 -0.71 -17.55 4.80
C ILE A 135 -1.52 -16.26 4.87
N GLY A 136 -1.84 -15.69 3.73
CA GLY A 136 -2.61 -14.46 3.59
C GLY A 136 -3.74 -14.59 2.60
N ALA A 137 -4.79 -13.82 2.83
CA ALA A 137 -5.85 -13.55 1.87
C ALA A 137 -6.12 -12.05 1.86
N LYS A 138 -6.30 -11.48 0.67
CA LYS A 138 -6.66 -10.07 0.51
C LYS A 138 -7.68 -9.87 -0.59
N ILE A 139 -8.59 -8.94 -0.37
CA ILE A 139 -9.53 -8.45 -1.38
C ILE A 139 -9.15 -7.01 -1.71
N THR A 140 -8.87 -6.74 -2.99
CA THR A 140 -8.59 -5.41 -3.49
C THR A 140 -9.74 -4.94 -4.38
N LEU A 141 -10.33 -3.80 -4.03
CA LEU A 141 -11.35 -3.11 -4.79
C LEU A 141 -10.69 -1.89 -5.42
N LYS A 142 -10.74 -1.79 -6.74
CA LYS A 142 -10.19 -0.69 -7.51
C LYS A 142 -11.27 -0.01 -8.33
N ASP A 143 -11.45 1.31 -8.19
CA ASP A 143 -12.27 2.16 -9.04
C ASP A 143 -11.37 3.19 -9.72
N SER A 144 -11.27 3.13 -11.04
CA SER A 144 -10.48 4.06 -11.87
C SER A 144 -11.40 4.77 -12.85
N LYS A 145 -11.38 6.10 -12.83
CA LYS A 145 -12.17 6.97 -13.71
C LYS A 145 -11.24 7.91 -14.44
N ASN A 146 -11.35 7.97 -15.76
CA ASN A 146 -10.53 8.82 -16.60
C ASN A 146 -11.41 9.66 -17.51
N TYR A 147 -10.99 10.91 -17.74
CA TYR A 147 -11.74 11.90 -18.52
C TYR A 147 -10.78 12.65 -19.46
N ILE A 148 -11.30 13.09 -20.61
CA ILE A 148 -10.69 14.09 -21.50
C ILE A 148 -11.72 15.20 -21.71
N ASP A 149 -11.35 16.46 -21.38
CA ASP A 149 -12.23 17.64 -21.42
C ASP A 149 -13.61 17.36 -20.79
N ASP A 150 -13.57 16.77 -19.57
CA ASP A 150 -14.74 16.37 -18.77
C ASP A 150 -15.61 15.24 -19.38
N VAL A 151 -15.24 14.70 -20.56
CA VAL A 151 -15.88 13.52 -21.14
C VAL A 151 -15.24 12.25 -20.58
N ARG A 152 -16.05 11.39 -20.00
CA ARG A 152 -15.58 10.13 -19.41
C ARG A 152 -15.13 9.16 -20.50
N LEU A 153 -13.90 8.63 -20.33
CA LEU A 153 -13.36 7.56 -21.16
C LEU A 153 -13.81 6.21 -20.59
N VAL A 154 -14.86 5.63 -21.16
CA VAL A 154 -15.42 4.35 -20.68
C VAL A 154 -14.38 3.24 -20.79
N SER A 155 -13.66 3.11 -21.89
CA SER A 155 -12.64 2.10 -22.13
C SER A 155 -11.47 2.13 -21.12
N ASN A 156 -11.16 3.31 -20.57
CA ASN A 156 -10.09 3.50 -19.60
C ASN A 156 -10.58 3.63 -18.15
N SER A 157 -11.91 3.56 -17.92
CA SER A 157 -12.52 3.62 -16.60
C SER A 157 -12.96 2.22 -16.20
N ARG A 158 -12.39 1.68 -15.12
CA ARG A 158 -12.61 0.29 -14.72
C ARG A 158 -12.87 0.16 -13.23
N LYS A 159 -13.80 -0.73 -12.87
CA LYS A 159 -14.01 -1.22 -11.51
C LYS A 159 -13.58 -2.68 -11.44
N LEU A 160 -12.60 -2.97 -10.62
CA LEU A 160 -12.04 -4.31 -10.49
C LEU A 160 -12.14 -4.76 -9.04
N SER A 161 -12.46 -6.04 -8.85
CA SER A 161 -12.42 -6.70 -7.56
C SER A 161 -11.57 -7.95 -7.69
N VAL A 162 -10.50 -8.04 -6.90
CA VAL A 162 -9.52 -9.13 -6.98
C VAL A 162 -9.34 -9.75 -5.60
N LEU A 163 -9.52 -11.06 -5.53
CA LEU A 163 -9.13 -11.89 -4.38
C LEU A 163 -7.73 -12.45 -4.65
N THR A 164 -6.80 -12.22 -3.73
CA THR A 164 -5.47 -12.84 -3.76
C THR A 164 -5.29 -13.70 -2.52
N VAL A 165 -4.82 -14.93 -2.70
CA VAL A 165 -4.36 -15.81 -1.62
C VAL A 165 -2.88 -16.05 -1.82
N ASP A 166 -2.10 -15.86 -0.76
CA ASP A 166 -0.65 -16.00 -0.81
C ASP A 166 -0.10 -16.78 0.39
N THR A 167 1.06 -17.39 0.18
CA THR A 167 1.85 -18.02 1.23
C THR A 167 3.26 -17.44 1.19
N THR A 168 3.76 -17.03 2.34
CA THR A 168 5.13 -16.52 2.49
C THR A 168 5.93 -17.47 3.36
N TYR A 169 7.04 -17.93 2.84
CA TYR A 169 8.06 -18.66 3.58
C TYR A 169 9.26 -17.75 3.82
N THR A 170 9.76 -17.71 5.05
CA THR A 170 11.02 -17.05 5.39
C THR A 170 11.83 -18.01 6.24
N GLY A 171 13.05 -18.30 5.87
CA GLY A 171 13.87 -19.24 6.62
C GLY A 171 15.35 -19.13 6.32
N ARG A 172 16.16 -19.65 7.24
CA ARG A 172 17.60 -19.81 7.03
C ARG A 172 17.85 -21.07 6.22
N ILE A 173 18.55 -20.92 5.10
CA ILE A 173 19.01 -22.01 4.25
C ILE A 173 20.53 -21.84 4.09
N PHE A 174 21.28 -22.83 4.53
CA PHE A 174 22.73 -22.73 4.67
C PHE A 174 23.13 -21.56 5.58
N SER A 175 23.94 -20.63 5.10
CA SER A 175 24.37 -19.43 5.83
C SER A 175 23.54 -18.18 5.43
N GLY A 176 22.54 -18.33 4.55
CA GLY A 176 21.74 -17.25 4.02
C GLY A 176 20.30 -17.21 4.55
N LEU A 177 19.60 -16.11 4.28
CA LEU A 177 18.18 -15.96 4.51
C LEU A 177 17.44 -16.08 3.17
N LEU A 178 16.53 -17.07 3.06
CA LEU A 178 15.60 -17.21 1.94
C LEU A 178 14.24 -16.64 2.32
N SER A 179 13.69 -15.78 1.47
CA SER A 179 12.28 -15.38 1.52
C SER A 179 11.63 -15.71 0.19
N ALA A 180 10.56 -16.50 0.21
CA ALA A 180 9.78 -16.89 -0.95
C ALA A 180 8.29 -16.55 -0.74
N ASN A 181 7.66 -15.99 -1.75
CA ASN A 181 6.22 -15.71 -1.75
C ASN A 181 5.59 -16.37 -2.96
N LEU A 182 4.52 -17.15 -2.75
CA LEU A 182 3.69 -17.74 -3.79
C LEU A 182 2.28 -17.24 -3.60
N GLY A 183 1.67 -16.72 -4.66
CA GLY A 183 0.32 -16.20 -4.60
C GLY A 183 -0.46 -16.44 -5.88
N VAL A 184 -1.78 -16.59 -5.73
CA VAL A 184 -2.74 -16.72 -6.82
C VAL A 184 -3.79 -15.64 -6.66
N SER A 185 -4.14 -14.98 -7.77
CA SER A 185 -5.13 -13.91 -7.80
C SER A 185 -6.30 -14.28 -8.71
N PHE A 186 -7.51 -14.03 -8.22
CA PHE A 186 -8.76 -14.30 -8.91
C PHE A 186 -9.55 -13.00 -9.08
N GLY A 187 -9.96 -12.69 -10.31
CA GLY A 187 -10.93 -11.63 -10.57
C GLY A 187 -12.31 -12.03 -10.06
N LEU A 188 -12.96 -11.16 -9.30
CA LEU A 188 -14.30 -11.39 -8.79
C LEU A 188 -15.31 -10.53 -9.58
N LYS A 189 -16.37 -11.16 -10.12
CA LYS A 189 -17.51 -10.47 -10.73
C LYS A 189 -18.51 -9.95 -9.66
N ARG A 190 -17.99 -9.43 -8.54
CA ARG A 190 -18.78 -8.96 -7.38
C ARG A 190 -18.24 -7.61 -6.93
N PHE A 191 -18.91 -6.96 -5.97
CA PHE A 191 -18.53 -5.65 -5.41
C PHE A 191 -18.46 -4.53 -6.46
N ALA A 192 -19.49 -4.50 -7.36
CA ALA A 192 -19.61 -3.52 -8.45
C ALA A 192 -18.45 -3.54 -9.47
N ALA A 193 -17.72 -4.67 -9.61
CA ALA A 193 -16.78 -4.86 -10.72
C ALA A 193 -17.52 -4.82 -12.06
N ASN A 194 -16.93 -4.16 -13.06
CA ASN A 194 -17.51 -4.15 -14.41
C ASN A 194 -17.48 -5.58 -15.00
N ASN A 195 -18.61 -6.00 -15.60
CA ASN A 195 -18.63 -7.17 -16.46
C ASN A 195 -18.12 -6.75 -17.84
N ASP A 196 -17.02 -7.35 -18.29
CA ASP A 196 -16.48 -7.12 -19.65
C ASP A 196 -17.38 -7.75 -20.77
N SER A 197 -18.52 -8.38 -20.40
CA SER A 197 -19.38 -9.12 -21.32
C SER A 197 -20.57 -8.32 -21.88
N GLU A 198 -20.76 -7.06 -21.54
CA GLU A 198 -21.96 -6.30 -21.95
C GLU A 198 -21.71 -5.03 -22.77
N GLU A 199 -20.45 -4.74 -23.19
CA GLU A 199 -20.14 -3.56 -24.00
C GLU A 199 -19.30 -3.93 -25.23
N TRP A 200 -19.91 -4.66 -26.21
CA TRP A 200 -19.47 -4.72 -27.61
C TRP A 200 -20.68 -4.53 -28.53
#